data_ffc2d830be61edba7784e24346a9c9c9
#
_entry.id   ffc2d830be61edba7784e24346a9c9c9
#
_cell.length_a   1.000
_cell.length_b   1.000
_cell.length_c   1.000
_cell.angle_alpha   90.00
_cell.angle_beta   90.00
_cell.angle_gamma   90.00
#
_symmetry.space_group_name_H-M   'P 1'
#
loop_
_entity.id
_entity.type
_entity.pdbx_description
1 polymer ?
#
loop_
_entity_poly.entity_id
_entity_poly.type
_entity_poly.pdbx_seq_one_letter_code
_entity_poly.pdbx_strand_id
1 'polypeptide(L)'
;MADIFGRGAAMPRIMSGMSIREMMANMWGAVKRSANRVSSVATAPFRRPAGRDPLNMSVVFRGVQILQTAVSGLPVRQLRHGMAVEPARIVERPDPDTWRADFISETVMGLALNGNAFWLRLKGVDGSTIGLRNLPPALVSVSDARGDIANPDKRYWYMGREYTSNDIIHLRFLKVPGRLRGMGPIEAAREEIEGAIDARDYKSRYFSEGTHPTGIISTAKPLNDEVAEKVKESFKRNVDDVKVLTGDLKYTQLALSPKDMQFLETQQFDTTQIARLLGIPASLMLAAVEGSNLTYSNIEQEWIQFADFTLEAYAQPIELALGEVLPRGTSVELDWDSMRRSDTKTKAETYQILIACNVLTVDEARAMEGRPPLPAAPTPQPSNDLEQTE
;
A
#
# COMPACT_ATOMS: atom_id res chain seq x y z
N MET A 1 47.94 -21.56 -48.65
CA MET A 1 48.89 -20.63 -48.07
C MET A 1 48.20 -20.07 -46.86
N ALA A 2 48.37 -20.73 -45.73
CA ALA A 2 49.11 -20.34 -44.51
C ALA A 2 48.59 -18.99 -44.00
N ASP A 3 48.11 -18.79 -42.88
CA ASP A 3 48.10 -19.28 -41.52
C ASP A 3 46.97 -18.58 -40.76
N ILE A 4 46.05 -19.25 -40.16
CA ILE A 4 45.30 -18.75 -39.04
C ILE A 4 44.96 -19.95 -38.10
N PHE A 5 45.98 -20.41 -37.36
CA PHE A 5 45.81 -21.19 -36.16
C PHE A 5 46.79 -20.69 -35.10
N GLY A 6 46.29 -20.22 -34.02
CA GLY A 6 47.16 -20.04 -32.87
C GLY A 6 46.76 -18.96 -31.90
N ARG A 7 45.95 -19.31 -30.92
CA ARG A 7 46.21 -19.01 -29.50
C ARG A 7 45.31 -19.87 -28.61
N GLY A 8 45.88 -20.96 -28.15
CA GLY A 8 45.29 -21.84 -27.16
C GLY A 8 45.06 -21.09 -25.84
N ALA A 9 43.86 -21.20 -25.37
CA ALA A 9 43.51 -20.84 -23.99
C ALA A 9 44.25 -21.80 -23.06
N ALA A 10 45.12 -21.29 -22.22
CA ALA A 10 45.82 -22.04 -21.19
C ALA A 10 44.82 -22.53 -20.17
N MET A 11 44.67 -23.86 -20.06
CA MET A 11 43.99 -24.50 -18.94
C MET A 11 44.70 -24.14 -17.61
N PRO A 12 43.98 -23.81 -16.55
CA PRO A 12 44.60 -23.60 -15.26
C PRO A 12 45.20 -24.92 -14.75
N ARG A 13 46.47 -24.89 -14.39
CA ARG A 13 47.20 -25.97 -13.76
C ARG A 13 46.41 -26.49 -12.53
N ILE A 14 46.05 -27.75 -12.59
CA ILE A 14 45.49 -28.52 -11.44
C ILE A 14 46.60 -28.54 -10.39
N MET A 15 46.38 -27.86 -9.27
CA MET A 15 47.21 -27.95 -8.09
C MET A 15 46.99 -29.35 -7.47
N SER A 16 47.90 -30.28 -7.80
CA SER A 16 48.02 -31.58 -7.09
C SER A 16 48.57 -31.32 -5.71
N GLY A 17 47.77 -31.55 -4.67
CA GLY A 17 48.26 -31.56 -3.29
C GLY A 17 47.25 -31.16 -2.22
N MET A 18 46.03 -30.82 -2.54
CA MET A 18 45.00 -30.46 -1.52
C MET A 18 44.18 -31.70 -1.14
N SER A 19 44.11 -32.01 0.15
CA SER A 19 43.29 -33.10 0.63
C SER A 19 41.80 -32.78 0.50
N ILE A 20 40.95 -33.79 0.28
CA ILE A 20 39.49 -33.64 0.18
C ILE A 20 38.93 -32.88 1.40
N ARG A 21 39.56 -33.01 2.58
CA ARG A 21 39.19 -32.28 3.81
C ARG A 21 39.44 -30.78 3.70
N GLU A 22 40.54 -30.35 3.05
CA GLU A 22 40.86 -28.93 2.84
C GLU A 22 39.95 -28.30 1.75
N MET A 23 39.60 -29.09 0.73
CA MET A 23 38.67 -28.70 -0.30
C MET A 23 37.24 -28.46 0.27
N MET A 24 36.77 -29.36 1.14
CA MET A 24 35.52 -29.19 1.86
C MET A 24 35.56 -28.03 2.85
N ALA A 25 36.65 -27.83 3.58
CA ALA A 25 36.80 -26.71 4.51
C ALA A 25 36.79 -25.36 3.78
N ASN A 26 37.41 -25.26 2.61
CA ASN A 26 37.40 -24.05 1.78
C ASN A 26 36.03 -23.79 1.16
N MET A 27 35.31 -24.84 0.75
CA MET A 27 33.94 -24.75 0.24
C MET A 27 32.97 -24.31 1.34
N TRP A 28 33.09 -24.87 2.57
CA TRP A 28 32.32 -24.43 3.74
C TRP A 28 32.65 -23.00 4.17
N GLY A 29 33.92 -22.59 4.05
CA GLY A 29 34.34 -21.22 4.31
C GLY A 29 33.82 -20.23 3.29
N ALA A 30 33.67 -20.64 2.02
CA ALA A 30 33.06 -19.82 0.97
C ALA A 30 31.55 -19.71 1.16
N VAL A 31 30.86 -20.81 1.50
CA VAL A 31 29.44 -20.83 1.81
C VAL A 31 29.13 -19.99 3.06
N LYS A 32 29.92 -20.09 4.14
CA LYS A 32 29.77 -19.22 5.31
C LYS A 32 29.99 -17.72 5.00
N ARG A 33 30.95 -17.38 4.13
CA ARG A 33 31.19 -16.00 3.70
C ARG A 33 30.06 -15.47 2.80
N SER A 34 29.46 -16.33 1.97
CA SER A 34 28.29 -15.99 1.17
C SER A 34 27.04 -15.84 2.06
N ALA A 35 26.82 -16.74 3.00
CA ALA A 35 25.72 -16.66 3.96
C ALA A 35 25.83 -15.41 4.86
N ASN A 36 27.04 -15.06 5.33
CA ASN A 36 27.25 -13.82 6.10
C ASN A 36 27.03 -12.54 5.27
N ARG A 37 27.29 -12.56 3.96
CA ARG A 37 26.96 -11.42 3.10
C ARG A 37 25.45 -11.29 2.89
N VAL A 38 24.72 -12.39 2.79
CA VAL A 38 23.24 -12.37 2.67
C VAL A 38 22.61 -11.93 3.99
N SER A 39 23.12 -12.39 5.15
CA SER A 39 22.59 -11.98 6.46
C SER A 39 22.90 -10.52 6.82
N SER A 40 24.00 -9.93 6.31
CA SER A 40 24.30 -8.51 6.53
C SER A 40 23.42 -7.55 5.73
N VAL A 41 22.79 -8.03 4.62
CA VAL A 41 21.80 -7.26 3.88
C VAL A 41 20.41 -7.36 4.52
N ALA A 42 20.12 -8.48 5.18
CA ALA A 42 18.84 -8.71 5.84
C ALA A 42 18.68 -8.02 7.21
N THR A 43 19.79 -7.55 7.80
CA THR A 43 19.80 -6.85 9.11
C THR A 43 20.17 -5.38 9.02
N ALA A 44 20.05 -4.76 7.84
CA ALA A 44 20.06 -3.30 7.79
C ALA A 44 18.91 -2.81 8.68
N PRO A 45 19.16 -2.04 9.77
CA PRO A 45 18.10 -1.54 10.60
C PRO A 45 17.15 -0.78 9.69
N PHE A 46 15.84 -1.04 9.84
CA PHE A 46 14.81 -0.30 9.13
C PHE A 46 15.15 1.19 9.30
N ARG A 47 15.67 1.81 8.26
CA ARG A 47 16.00 3.21 8.27
C ARG A 47 14.66 3.92 8.30
N ARG A 48 14.33 4.55 9.45
CA ARG A 48 13.14 5.37 9.55
C ARG A 48 13.11 6.27 8.31
N PRO A 49 12.00 6.30 7.58
CA PRO A 49 11.85 7.18 6.44
C PRO A 49 12.26 8.60 6.85
N ALA A 50 12.89 9.33 5.96
CA ALA A 50 13.18 10.74 6.22
C ALA A 50 11.88 11.45 6.64
N GLY A 51 11.95 12.41 7.56
CA GLY A 51 10.81 13.01 8.27
C GLY A 51 9.64 13.52 7.41
N ARG A 52 9.80 13.57 6.09
CA ARG A 52 8.77 13.98 5.11
C ARG A 52 8.00 12.83 4.44
N ASP A 53 8.10 11.61 4.94
CA ASP A 53 7.28 10.51 4.43
C ASP A 53 5.82 10.72 4.87
N PRO A 54 4.85 10.78 3.93
CA PRO A 54 3.43 10.90 4.23
C PRO A 54 2.91 9.85 5.22
N LEU A 55 3.48 8.65 5.22
CA LEU A 55 3.12 7.57 6.15
C LEU A 55 3.47 7.88 7.63
N ASN A 56 4.29 8.89 7.88
CA ASN A 56 4.54 9.38 9.24
C ASN A 56 3.36 10.18 9.83
N MET A 57 2.37 10.51 9.01
CA MET A 57 1.09 11.05 9.50
C MET A 57 0.14 9.90 9.83
N SER A 58 -0.29 9.82 11.09
CA SER A 58 -1.18 8.75 11.57
C SER A 58 -2.46 8.62 10.75
N VAL A 59 -3.00 9.75 10.29
CA VAL A 59 -4.21 9.83 9.48
C VAL A 59 -4.00 9.23 8.09
N VAL A 60 -2.88 9.56 7.43
CA VAL A 60 -2.50 8.98 6.12
C VAL A 60 -2.25 7.49 6.26
N PHE A 61 -1.48 7.08 7.29
CA PHE A 61 -1.24 5.68 7.58
C PHE A 61 -2.56 4.90 7.75
N ARG A 62 -3.49 5.43 8.56
CA ARG A 62 -4.79 4.79 8.78
C ARG A 62 -5.61 4.69 7.50
N GLY A 63 -5.66 5.74 6.70
CA GLY A 63 -6.37 5.74 5.43
C GLY A 63 -5.83 4.70 4.45
N VAL A 64 -4.51 4.65 4.27
CA VAL A 64 -3.87 3.64 3.40
C VAL A 64 -4.11 2.23 3.93
N GLN A 65 -4.05 2.02 5.26
CA GLN A 65 -4.36 0.73 5.88
C GLN A 65 -5.80 0.26 5.58
N ILE A 66 -6.79 1.16 5.66
CA ILE A 66 -8.19 0.83 5.33
C ILE A 66 -8.29 0.38 3.88
N LEU A 67 -7.72 1.13 2.93
CA LEU A 67 -7.75 0.79 1.51
C LEU A 67 -7.09 -0.57 1.23
N GLN A 68 -5.90 -0.80 1.80
CA GLN A 68 -5.18 -2.06 1.66
C GLN A 68 -6.02 -3.24 2.18
N THR A 69 -6.54 -3.13 3.41
CA THR A 69 -7.30 -4.20 4.06
C THR A 69 -8.58 -4.49 3.29
N ALA A 70 -9.28 -3.45 2.82
CA ALA A 70 -10.53 -3.59 2.11
C ALA A 70 -10.34 -4.35 0.79
N VAL A 71 -9.34 -3.96 -0.03
CA VAL A 71 -9.12 -4.59 -1.35
C VAL A 71 -8.44 -5.95 -1.24
N SER A 72 -7.41 -6.09 -0.38
CA SER A 72 -6.66 -7.35 -0.26
C SER A 72 -7.46 -8.49 0.36
N GLY A 73 -8.48 -8.15 1.16
CA GLY A 73 -9.37 -9.12 1.79
C GLY A 73 -10.45 -9.68 0.87
N LEU A 74 -10.64 -9.12 -0.34
CA LEU A 74 -11.65 -9.60 -1.27
C LEU A 74 -11.28 -10.98 -1.84
N PRO A 75 -12.24 -11.91 -1.91
CA PRO A 75 -12.10 -13.12 -2.69
C PRO A 75 -11.93 -12.79 -4.16
N VAL A 76 -11.17 -13.63 -4.88
CA VAL A 76 -10.95 -13.47 -6.32
C VAL A 76 -11.73 -14.53 -7.06
N ARG A 77 -12.50 -14.12 -8.04
CA ARG A 77 -13.22 -15.00 -8.98
C ARG A 77 -12.56 -14.93 -10.35
N GLN A 78 -12.36 -16.08 -10.96
CA GLN A 78 -11.94 -16.16 -12.35
C GLN A 78 -13.12 -16.58 -13.20
N LEU A 79 -13.40 -15.81 -14.25
CA LEU A 79 -14.48 -16.09 -15.19
C LEU A 79 -13.90 -16.47 -16.54
N ARG A 80 -14.48 -17.48 -17.19
CA ARG A 80 -14.19 -17.83 -18.57
C ARG A 80 -15.49 -17.79 -19.37
N HIS A 81 -15.54 -16.91 -20.36
CA HIS A 81 -16.76 -16.63 -21.13
C HIS A 81 -17.99 -16.31 -20.23
N GLY A 82 -17.77 -15.57 -19.15
CA GLY A 82 -18.82 -15.18 -18.20
C GLY A 82 -19.20 -16.24 -17.17
N MET A 83 -18.60 -17.43 -17.19
CA MET A 83 -18.86 -18.50 -16.22
C MET A 83 -17.69 -18.61 -15.23
N ALA A 84 -18.01 -18.77 -13.95
CA ALA A 84 -17.01 -18.97 -12.90
C ALA A 84 -16.25 -20.27 -13.13
N VAL A 85 -14.93 -20.20 -13.04
CA VAL A 85 -14.01 -21.34 -13.15
C VAL A 85 -13.04 -21.33 -11.98
N GLU A 86 -12.40 -22.47 -11.71
CA GLU A 86 -11.37 -22.56 -10.70
C GLU A 86 -10.22 -21.58 -11.03
N PRO A 87 -9.78 -20.73 -10.08
CA PRO A 87 -8.75 -19.76 -10.33
C PRO A 87 -7.41 -20.40 -10.69
N ALA A 88 -6.75 -19.89 -11.71
CA ALA A 88 -5.41 -20.31 -12.07
C ALA A 88 -4.41 -19.97 -10.95
N ARG A 89 -3.35 -20.77 -10.82
CA ARG A 89 -2.32 -20.57 -9.79
C ARG A 89 -1.76 -19.14 -9.74
N ILE A 90 -1.59 -18.48 -10.88
CA ILE A 90 -1.09 -17.11 -10.97
C ILE A 90 -2.08 -16.09 -10.38
N VAL A 91 -3.38 -16.40 -10.34
CA VAL A 91 -4.42 -15.57 -9.73
C VAL A 91 -4.48 -15.81 -8.21
N GLU A 92 -4.36 -17.07 -7.79
CA GLU A 92 -4.34 -17.43 -6.37
C GLU A 92 -3.06 -17.00 -5.67
N ARG A 93 -1.94 -17.09 -6.35
CA ARG A 93 -0.61 -16.77 -5.86
C ARG A 93 0.21 -16.06 -6.94
N PRO A 94 0.00 -14.77 -7.15
CA PRO A 94 0.69 -14.01 -8.19
C PRO A 94 2.20 -14.02 -8.03
N ASP A 95 2.71 -13.78 -6.83
CA ASP A 95 4.13 -13.89 -6.50
C ASP A 95 4.41 -15.23 -5.81
N PRO A 96 5.41 -16.02 -6.28
CA PRO A 96 5.80 -17.27 -5.64
C PRO A 96 6.28 -17.11 -4.18
N ASP A 97 6.83 -15.94 -3.83
CA ASP A 97 7.49 -15.69 -2.55
C ASP A 97 6.56 -15.02 -1.52
N THR A 98 5.43 -14.42 -1.96
CA THR A 98 4.50 -13.67 -1.10
C THR A 98 3.07 -14.19 -1.19
N TRP A 99 2.25 -13.89 -0.18
CA TRP A 99 0.84 -14.21 -0.20
C TRP A 99 0.08 -13.24 -1.12
N ARG A 100 -1.03 -13.70 -1.71
CA ARG A 100 -1.89 -12.87 -2.55
C ARG A 100 -2.32 -11.57 -1.85
N ALA A 101 -2.71 -11.68 -0.59
CA ALA A 101 -3.16 -10.52 0.18
C ALA A 101 -2.05 -9.46 0.32
N ASP A 102 -0.81 -9.88 0.57
CA ASP A 102 0.34 -8.97 0.67
C ASP A 102 0.67 -8.35 -0.69
N PHE A 103 0.64 -9.16 -1.76
CA PHE A 103 0.86 -8.69 -3.13
C PHE A 103 -0.16 -7.61 -3.55
N ILE A 104 -1.44 -7.83 -3.25
CA ILE A 104 -2.51 -6.85 -3.51
C ILE A 104 -2.35 -5.63 -2.61
N SER A 105 -2.06 -5.80 -1.31
CA SER A 105 -1.81 -4.71 -0.37
C SER A 105 -0.70 -3.78 -0.83
N GLU A 106 0.44 -4.32 -1.26
CA GLU A 106 1.55 -3.54 -1.80
C GLU A 106 1.15 -2.79 -3.07
N THR A 107 0.35 -3.41 -3.94
CA THR A 107 -0.17 -2.78 -5.16
C THR A 107 -1.07 -1.59 -4.81
N VAL A 108 -2.02 -1.77 -3.91
CA VAL A 108 -2.92 -0.70 -3.44
C VAL A 108 -2.14 0.44 -2.80
N MET A 109 -1.13 0.13 -1.99
CA MET A 109 -0.24 1.14 -1.39
C MET A 109 0.50 1.94 -2.47
N GLY A 110 1.03 1.27 -3.49
CA GLY A 110 1.68 1.93 -4.63
C GLY A 110 0.74 2.88 -5.38
N LEU A 111 -0.51 2.45 -5.61
CA LEU A 111 -1.54 3.27 -6.25
C LEU A 111 -1.97 4.45 -5.37
N ALA A 112 -2.15 4.26 -4.06
CA ALA A 112 -2.57 5.32 -3.15
C ALA A 112 -1.48 6.39 -2.94
N LEU A 113 -0.23 5.98 -2.74
CA LEU A 113 0.88 6.88 -2.43
C LEU A 113 1.47 7.54 -3.68
N ASN A 114 1.67 6.76 -4.76
CA ASN A 114 2.43 7.17 -5.95
C ASN A 114 1.58 7.19 -7.24
N GLY A 115 0.31 6.78 -7.16
CA GLY A 115 -0.55 6.63 -8.32
C GLY A 115 -0.13 5.57 -9.33
N ASN A 116 0.86 4.74 -8.98
CA ASN A 116 1.45 3.75 -9.87
C ASN A 116 1.79 2.48 -9.11
N ALA A 117 1.58 1.33 -9.76
CA ALA A 117 2.14 0.07 -9.35
C ALA A 117 2.78 -0.62 -10.56
N PHE A 118 3.84 -1.35 -10.34
CA PHE A 118 4.61 -2.02 -11.40
C PHE A 118 4.78 -3.49 -11.04
N TRP A 119 4.27 -4.36 -11.91
CA TRP A 119 4.42 -5.80 -11.76
C TRP A 119 5.42 -6.33 -12.79
N LEU A 120 6.53 -6.85 -12.32
CA LEU A 120 7.50 -7.56 -13.15
C LEU A 120 6.96 -8.96 -13.47
N ARG A 121 6.89 -9.31 -14.75
CA ARG A 121 6.54 -10.65 -15.20
C ARG A 121 7.73 -11.59 -15.00
N LEU A 122 7.55 -12.61 -14.16
CA LEU A 122 8.50 -13.70 -14.00
C LEU A 122 8.25 -14.69 -15.14
N LYS A 123 9.24 -14.84 -16.01
CA LYS A 123 9.13 -15.68 -17.21
C LYS A 123 9.73 -17.06 -16.97
N GLY A 124 9.03 -18.08 -17.40
CA GLY A 124 9.52 -19.45 -17.48
C GLY A 124 10.54 -19.65 -18.61
N VAL A 125 11.07 -20.85 -18.72
CA VAL A 125 12.03 -21.22 -19.77
C VAL A 125 11.43 -21.13 -21.16
N ASP A 126 10.13 -21.34 -21.28
CA ASP A 126 9.32 -21.24 -22.49
C ASP A 126 8.87 -19.80 -22.84
N GLY A 127 9.27 -18.81 -22.01
CA GLY A 127 8.87 -17.41 -22.17
C GLY A 127 7.46 -17.08 -21.64
N SER A 128 6.71 -18.06 -21.14
CA SER A 128 5.40 -17.84 -20.50
C SER A 128 5.55 -17.11 -19.18
N THR A 129 4.52 -16.34 -18.77
CA THR A 129 4.49 -15.70 -17.46
C THR A 129 4.08 -16.73 -16.41
N ILE A 130 5.01 -17.07 -15.52
CA ILE A 130 4.80 -18.05 -14.42
C ILE A 130 4.45 -17.38 -13.08
N GLY A 131 4.66 -16.09 -12.97
CA GLY A 131 4.38 -15.30 -11.77
C GLY A 131 4.59 -13.80 -12.01
N LEU A 132 4.24 -13.02 -11.02
CA LEU A 132 4.34 -11.57 -11.01
C LEU A 132 5.08 -11.14 -9.74
N ARG A 133 5.81 -10.03 -9.80
CA ARG A 133 6.49 -9.45 -8.63
C ARG A 133 6.27 -7.95 -8.56
N ASN A 134 5.87 -7.45 -7.41
CA ASN A 134 5.76 -6.02 -7.18
C ASN A 134 7.14 -5.35 -7.19
N LEU A 135 7.26 -4.25 -7.91
CA LEU A 135 8.43 -3.38 -7.87
C LEU A 135 8.08 -2.09 -7.12
N PRO A 136 8.95 -1.61 -6.22
CA PRO A 136 8.72 -0.36 -5.50
C PRO A 136 8.57 0.82 -6.48
N PRO A 137 7.43 1.53 -6.50
CA PRO A 137 7.16 2.57 -7.51
C PRO A 137 8.15 3.73 -7.48
N ALA A 138 8.75 4.02 -6.32
CA ALA A 138 9.76 5.06 -6.15
C ALA A 138 11.09 4.74 -6.86
N LEU A 139 11.38 3.45 -7.11
CA LEU A 139 12.62 2.99 -7.74
C LEU A 139 12.46 2.71 -9.24
N VAL A 140 11.24 2.81 -9.78
CA VAL A 140 10.97 2.60 -11.20
C VAL A 140 10.83 3.94 -11.89
N SER A 141 11.72 4.24 -12.85
CA SER A 141 11.54 5.37 -13.77
C SER A 141 10.91 4.90 -15.08
N VAL A 142 10.07 5.77 -15.66
CA VAL A 142 9.37 5.49 -16.91
C VAL A 142 9.75 6.56 -17.92
N SER A 143 10.20 6.14 -19.09
CA SER A 143 10.53 7.02 -20.22
C SER A 143 9.79 6.56 -21.47
N ASP A 144 9.69 7.45 -22.44
CA ASP A 144 9.18 7.14 -23.77
C ASP A 144 10.36 7.14 -24.76
N ALA A 145 10.56 6.00 -25.42
CA ALA A 145 11.64 5.85 -26.40
C ALA A 145 11.35 6.53 -27.75
N ARG A 146 10.05 6.77 -28.06
CA ARG A 146 9.65 7.43 -29.31
C ARG A 146 9.49 8.94 -29.20
N GLY A 147 9.21 9.43 -27.98
CA GLY A 147 8.84 10.84 -27.78
C GLY A 147 7.44 11.18 -28.32
N ASP A 148 6.62 10.17 -28.62
CA ASP A 148 5.25 10.34 -29.13
C ASP A 148 4.25 10.17 -27.96
N ILE A 149 3.70 11.30 -27.50
CA ILE A 149 2.75 11.33 -26.39
C ILE A 149 1.47 10.53 -26.70
N ALA A 150 1.07 10.46 -27.99
CA ALA A 150 -0.15 9.77 -28.42
C ALA A 150 0.04 8.24 -28.44
N ASN A 151 1.24 7.79 -28.79
CA ASN A 151 1.56 6.36 -28.84
C ASN A 151 2.96 6.08 -28.25
N PRO A 152 3.12 6.20 -26.93
CA PRO A 152 4.42 6.10 -26.27
C PRO A 152 4.97 4.66 -26.30
N ASP A 153 6.24 4.51 -26.69
CA ASP A 153 7.00 3.27 -26.48
C ASP A 153 7.63 3.30 -25.08
N LYS A 154 6.90 2.80 -24.09
CA LYS A 154 7.31 2.88 -22.68
C LYS A 154 8.50 1.99 -22.38
N ARG A 155 9.53 2.58 -21.78
CA ARG A 155 10.69 1.91 -21.23
C ARG A 155 10.72 2.16 -19.73
N TYR A 156 11.04 1.10 -18.99
CA TYR A 156 11.07 1.10 -17.53
C TYR A 156 12.49 0.82 -17.07
N TRP A 157 12.96 1.61 -16.14
CA TRP A 157 14.29 1.42 -15.54
C TRP A 157 14.12 1.08 -14.06
N TYR A 158 14.68 -0.05 -13.66
CA TYR A 158 14.69 -0.51 -12.29
C TYR A 158 16.08 -1.06 -11.93
N MET A 159 16.70 -0.53 -10.87
CA MET A 159 18.05 -0.92 -10.39
C MET A 159 19.12 -0.98 -11.52
N GLY A 160 19.09 0.00 -12.42
CA GLY A 160 20.07 0.09 -13.53
C GLY A 160 19.80 -0.81 -14.73
N ARG A 161 18.69 -1.55 -14.73
CA ARG A 161 18.28 -2.43 -15.82
C ARG A 161 17.05 -1.87 -16.53
N GLU A 162 17.07 -1.95 -17.86
CA GLU A 162 15.95 -1.58 -18.71
C GLU A 162 14.98 -2.76 -18.91
N TYR A 163 13.68 -2.45 -18.88
CA TYR A 163 12.58 -3.36 -19.13
C TYR A 163 11.60 -2.74 -20.12
N THR A 164 10.90 -3.59 -20.85
CA THR A 164 9.88 -3.21 -21.84
C THR A 164 8.47 -3.37 -21.27
N SER A 165 7.46 -2.91 -22.02
CA SER A 165 6.05 -3.16 -21.68
C SER A 165 5.67 -4.66 -21.71
N ASN A 166 6.50 -5.52 -22.35
CA ASN A 166 6.31 -6.97 -22.29
C ASN A 166 6.86 -7.61 -21.01
N ASP A 167 7.67 -6.88 -20.25
CA ASP A 167 8.29 -7.36 -19.02
C ASP A 167 7.59 -6.80 -17.78
N ILE A 168 7.00 -5.60 -17.91
CA ILE A 168 6.36 -4.91 -16.78
C ILE A 168 4.91 -4.57 -17.12
N ILE A 169 4.00 -4.95 -16.24
CA ILE A 169 2.62 -4.47 -16.23
C ILE A 169 2.58 -3.21 -15.37
N HIS A 170 2.14 -2.10 -15.97
CA HIS A 170 2.09 -0.80 -15.30
C HIS A 170 0.65 -0.41 -14.99
N LEU A 171 0.28 -0.53 -13.73
CA LEU A 171 -1.01 -0.10 -13.20
C LEU A 171 -0.93 1.39 -12.86
N ARG A 172 -1.96 2.14 -13.26
CA ARG A 172 -2.04 3.59 -13.02
C ARG A 172 -3.40 3.93 -12.40
N PHE A 173 -3.38 4.64 -11.29
CA PHE A 173 -4.59 5.07 -10.61
C PHE A 173 -5.35 6.11 -11.45
N LEU A 174 -4.93 7.36 -11.44
CA LEU A 174 -5.51 8.39 -12.30
C LEU A 174 -4.62 8.59 -13.52
N LYS A 175 -5.17 8.28 -14.71
CA LYS A 175 -4.47 8.47 -15.98
C LYS A 175 -4.63 9.93 -16.45
N VAL A 176 -3.56 10.71 -16.36
CA VAL A 176 -3.53 12.08 -16.86
C VAL A 176 -3.00 12.07 -18.30
N PRO A 177 -3.76 12.62 -19.27
CA PRO A 177 -3.28 12.72 -20.65
C PRO A 177 -1.93 13.41 -20.75
N GLY A 178 -1.01 12.87 -21.56
CA GLY A 178 0.35 13.40 -21.71
C GLY A 178 1.33 13.02 -20.61
N ARG A 179 0.92 12.30 -19.56
CA ARG A 179 1.83 11.77 -18.54
C ARG A 179 2.03 10.27 -18.71
N LEU A 180 3.28 9.84 -18.59
CA LEU A 180 3.62 8.41 -18.64
C LEU A 180 3.23 7.68 -17.35
N ARG A 181 3.33 8.36 -16.21
CA ARG A 181 2.93 7.86 -14.89
C ARG A 181 1.51 8.33 -14.54
N GLY A 182 0.81 7.52 -13.76
CA GLY A 182 -0.44 7.90 -13.12
C GLY A 182 -0.20 8.84 -11.94
N MET A 183 -1.25 9.49 -11.47
CA MET A 183 -1.26 10.35 -10.28
C MET A 183 -2.08 9.68 -9.19
N GLY A 184 -1.51 9.56 -8.00
CA GLY A 184 -2.20 9.07 -6.79
C GLY A 184 -2.76 10.19 -5.94
N PRO A 185 -3.72 9.91 -5.06
CA PRO A 185 -4.30 10.92 -4.20
C PRO A 185 -3.25 11.57 -3.28
N ILE A 186 -2.38 10.80 -2.65
CA ILE A 186 -1.33 11.35 -1.77
C ILE A 186 -0.28 12.15 -2.58
N GLU A 187 0.04 11.72 -3.79
CA GLU A 187 0.94 12.49 -4.67
C GLU A 187 0.31 13.83 -5.09
N ALA A 188 -1.00 13.84 -5.34
CA ALA A 188 -1.74 15.05 -5.71
C ALA A 188 -1.73 16.11 -4.59
N ALA A 189 -1.85 15.68 -3.34
CA ALA A 189 -1.84 16.54 -2.15
C ALA A 189 -0.45 16.67 -1.49
N ARG A 190 0.63 16.34 -2.21
CA ARG A 190 1.99 16.28 -1.65
C ARG A 190 2.40 17.57 -0.95
N GLU A 191 2.23 18.71 -1.59
CA GLU A 191 2.63 20.02 -1.04
C GLU A 191 1.89 20.35 0.25
N GLU A 192 0.59 20.03 0.31
CA GLU A 192 -0.24 20.25 1.49
C GLU A 192 0.19 19.34 2.65
N ILE A 193 0.46 18.06 2.35
CA ILE A 193 0.92 17.07 3.33
C ILE A 193 2.32 17.43 3.85
N GLU A 194 3.24 17.82 2.98
CA GLU A 194 4.58 18.27 3.36
C GLU A 194 4.51 19.52 4.24
N GLY A 195 3.65 20.47 3.92
CA GLY A 195 3.39 21.66 4.74
C GLY A 195 2.85 21.31 6.14
N ALA A 196 1.93 20.35 6.23
CA ALA A 196 1.40 19.87 7.51
C ALA A 196 2.48 19.15 8.35
N ILE A 197 3.35 18.36 7.71
CA ILE A 197 4.50 17.73 8.38
C ILE A 197 5.48 18.77 8.90
N ASP A 198 5.82 19.77 8.09
CA ASP A 198 6.74 20.85 8.48
C ASP A 198 6.17 21.66 9.64
N ALA A 199 4.86 21.95 9.66
CA ALA A 199 4.18 22.64 10.77
C ALA A 199 4.23 21.81 12.07
N ARG A 200 3.96 20.50 11.98
CA ARG A 200 4.07 19.57 13.11
C ARG A 200 5.50 19.52 13.67
N ASP A 201 6.49 19.42 12.81
CA ASP A 201 7.89 19.32 13.19
C ASP A 201 8.40 20.65 13.77
N TYR A 202 7.91 21.80 13.27
CA TYR A 202 8.15 23.11 13.86
C TYR A 202 7.58 23.19 15.28
N LYS A 203 6.32 22.78 15.47
CA LYS A 203 5.67 22.73 16.78
C LYS A 203 6.45 21.83 17.75
N SER A 204 6.84 20.63 17.30
CA SER A 204 7.62 19.69 18.12
C SER A 204 8.96 20.28 18.56
N ARG A 205 9.72 20.91 17.65
CA ARG A 205 11.00 21.56 17.96
C ARG A 205 10.82 22.74 18.92
N TYR A 206 9.78 23.53 18.71
CA TYR A 206 9.48 24.69 19.58
C TYR A 206 9.30 24.27 21.03
N PHE A 207 8.62 23.15 21.28
CA PHE A 207 8.37 22.66 22.64
C PHE A 207 9.52 21.80 23.19
N SER A 208 10.24 21.04 22.38
CA SER A 208 11.24 20.07 22.85
C SER A 208 12.62 20.70 23.09
N GLU A 209 13.03 21.61 22.21
CA GLU A 209 14.41 22.10 22.23
C GLU A 209 14.60 23.35 23.13
N GLY A 210 13.52 24.06 23.51
CA GLY A 210 13.61 25.27 24.34
C GLY A 210 14.57 26.33 23.78
N THR A 211 14.99 26.18 22.50
CA THR A 211 16.07 26.92 21.86
C THR A 211 15.64 28.31 21.40
N HIS A 212 14.35 28.60 21.41
CA HIS A 212 13.92 29.95 21.09
C HIS A 212 14.06 30.84 22.34
N PRO A 213 14.78 31.97 22.21
CA PRO A 213 14.84 32.90 23.31
C PRO A 213 13.42 33.29 23.67
N THR A 214 13.03 33.00 24.92
CA THR A 214 11.69 33.33 25.46
C THR A 214 11.45 34.82 25.43
N GLY A 215 12.51 35.63 25.30
CA GLY A 215 12.45 37.06 25.20
C GLY A 215 13.81 37.71 24.99
N ILE A 216 13.79 38.96 24.61
CA ILE A 216 14.96 39.82 24.52
C ILE A 216 14.95 40.75 25.68
N ILE A 217 16.08 40.84 26.40
CA ILE A 217 16.31 41.85 27.40
C ILE A 217 17.09 42.98 26.73
N SER A 218 16.49 44.13 26.57
CA SER A 218 17.12 45.33 26.03
C SER A 218 17.35 46.36 27.10
N THR A 219 18.47 47.06 27.01
CA THR A 219 18.81 48.19 27.90
C THR A 219 19.34 49.35 27.08
N ALA A 220 19.06 50.56 27.52
CA ALA A 220 19.57 51.79 26.93
C ALA A 220 21.05 52.05 27.24
N LYS A 221 21.60 51.40 28.29
CA LYS A 221 23.00 51.55 28.71
C LYS A 221 23.79 50.30 28.39
N PRO A 222 25.04 50.41 27.91
CA PRO A 222 25.90 49.25 27.66
C PRO A 222 26.11 48.46 28.95
N LEU A 223 25.84 47.17 28.93
CA LEU A 223 26.10 46.24 30.03
C LEU A 223 27.55 45.73 29.92
N ASN A 224 28.20 45.60 31.06
CA ASN A 224 29.49 44.90 31.13
C ASN A 224 29.23 43.38 30.97
N ASP A 225 30.14 42.65 30.28
CA ASP A 225 29.99 41.22 29.93
C ASP A 225 29.66 40.35 31.16
N GLU A 226 30.26 40.62 32.32
CA GLU A 226 29.98 39.93 33.58
C GLU A 226 28.54 40.10 34.06
N VAL A 227 27.96 41.30 33.88
CA VAL A 227 26.59 41.61 34.28
C VAL A 227 25.61 40.99 33.30
N ALA A 228 25.94 41.00 32.00
CA ALA A 228 25.15 40.36 30.96
C ALA A 228 25.03 38.85 31.19
N GLU A 229 26.14 38.18 31.55
CA GLU A 229 26.15 36.73 31.82
C GLU A 229 25.37 36.39 33.11
N LYS A 230 25.48 37.17 34.15
CA LYS A 230 24.68 36.99 35.40
C LYS A 230 23.18 37.15 35.16
N VAL A 231 22.78 38.13 34.33
CA VAL A 231 21.39 38.31 33.92
C VAL A 231 20.91 37.10 33.12
N LYS A 232 21.68 36.63 32.16
CA LYS A 232 21.38 35.48 31.34
C LYS A 232 21.27 34.18 32.16
N GLU A 233 22.17 33.94 33.11
CA GLU A 233 22.10 32.80 34.02
C GLU A 233 20.89 32.90 34.97
N SER A 234 20.55 34.07 35.46
CA SER A 234 19.36 34.29 36.28
C SER A 234 18.08 33.93 35.52
N PHE A 235 17.99 34.22 34.21
CA PHE A 235 16.87 33.86 33.37
C PHE A 235 16.83 32.37 33.01
N LYS A 236 17.97 31.69 32.95
CA LYS A 236 18.02 30.22 32.67
C LYS A 236 17.65 29.37 33.89
N ARG A 237 17.91 29.84 35.10
CA ARG A 237 17.81 29.02 36.33
C ARG A 237 16.39 28.71 36.80
N ASN A 238 15.42 29.57 36.57
CA ASN A 238 14.03 29.38 37.00
C ASN A 238 13.08 29.90 35.93
N VAL A 239 12.46 29.00 35.17
CA VAL A 239 11.52 29.37 34.11
C VAL A 239 10.17 29.84 34.68
N ASP A 240 9.82 29.42 35.91
CA ASP A 240 8.51 29.68 36.52
C ASP A 240 8.50 30.77 37.60
N ASP A 241 9.61 31.50 37.83
CA ASP A 241 9.71 32.49 38.91
C ASP A 241 9.54 33.91 38.40
N VAL A 242 8.82 34.73 39.17
CA VAL A 242 8.64 36.15 38.87
C VAL A 242 9.98 36.89 39.01
N LYS A 243 10.50 37.39 37.89
CA LYS A 243 11.78 38.09 37.84
C LYS A 243 11.59 39.58 37.99
N VAL A 244 12.18 40.14 39.03
CA VAL A 244 12.22 41.58 39.22
C VAL A 244 13.42 42.15 38.50
N LEU A 245 13.18 42.96 37.46
CA LEU A 245 14.22 43.66 36.70
C LEU A 245 14.48 45.01 37.38
N THR A 246 15.72 45.23 37.76
CA THR A 246 16.16 46.53 38.34
C THR A 246 16.91 47.31 37.26
N GLY A 247 16.61 48.62 37.13
CA GLY A 247 17.24 49.51 36.16
C GLY A 247 16.44 49.62 34.83
N ASP A 248 17.06 50.15 33.78
CA ASP A 248 16.46 50.39 32.45
C ASP A 248 16.35 49.09 31.59
N LEU A 249 16.19 47.92 32.23
CA LEU A 249 16.05 46.63 31.54
C LEU A 249 14.60 46.45 31.08
N LYS A 250 14.40 46.36 29.79
CA LYS A 250 13.09 46.06 29.18
C LYS A 250 13.07 44.63 28.65
N TYR A 251 12.19 43.81 29.20
CA TYR A 251 11.94 42.48 28.70
C TYR A 251 10.87 42.50 27.61
N THR A 252 11.19 42.01 26.43
CA THR A 252 10.25 41.83 25.34
C THR A 252 10.12 40.33 25.07
N GLN A 253 8.95 39.77 25.30
CA GLN A 253 8.67 38.39 25.04
C GLN A 253 8.65 38.10 23.52
N LEU A 254 9.44 37.16 23.06
CA LEU A 254 9.50 36.71 21.69
C LEU A 254 8.67 35.43 21.46
N ALA A 255 7.97 34.96 22.52
CA ALA A 255 7.13 33.77 22.37
C ALA A 255 6.05 34.01 21.34
N LEU A 256 5.76 33.00 20.55
CA LEU A 256 4.59 32.98 19.69
C LEU A 256 3.35 33.34 20.50
N SER A 257 2.55 34.26 19.99
CA SER A 257 1.30 34.59 20.66
C SER A 257 0.36 33.39 20.65
N PRO A 258 -0.56 33.26 21.61
CA PRO A 258 -1.60 32.23 21.55
C PRO A 258 -2.36 32.22 20.21
N LYS A 259 -2.46 33.38 19.56
CA LYS A 259 -3.08 33.53 18.24
C LYS A 259 -2.26 32.89 17.11
N ASP A 260 -0.92 32.99 17.17
CA ASP A 260 -0.02 32.34 16.22
C ASP A 260 -0.01 30.83 16.44
N MET A 261 -0.13 30.38 17.71
CA MET A 261 -0.31 28.95 18.04
C MET A 261 -1.62 28.39 17.50
N GLN A 262 -2.71 29.15 17.61
CA GLN A 262 -4.02 28.77 17.08
C GLN A 262 -4.00 28.72 15.55
N PHE A 263 -3.25 29.60 14.88
CA PHE A 263 -3.04 29.53 13.43
C PHE A 263 -2.32 28.23 13.02
N LEU A 264 -1.29 27.81 13.75
CA LEU A 264 -0.60 26.54 13.52
C LEU A 264 -1.51 25.32 13.78
N GLU A 265 -2.45 25.42 14.72
CA GLU A 265 -3.45 24.37 14.98
C GLU A 265 -4.49 24.27 13.87
N THR A 266 -4.90 25.39 13.31
CA THR A 266 -5.86 25.45 12.17
C THR A 266 -5.22 24.94 10.88
N GLN A 267 -3.92 24.97 10.75
CA GLN A 267 -3.16 24.39 9.63
C GLN A 267 -2.96 22.85 9.76
N GLN A 268 -3.47 22.23 10.82
CA GLN A 268 -3.41 20.77 10.91
C GLN A 268 -4.32 20.17 9.83
N PHE A 269 -3.73 19.32 8.98
CA PHE A 269 -4.48 18.53 8.02
C PHE A 269 -5.52 17.70 8.79
N ASP A 270 -6.77 18.13 8.71
CA ASP A 270 -7.86 17.49 9.43
C ASP A 270 -8.05 16.05 8.91
N THR A 271 -8.40 15.14 9.80
CA THR A 271 -8.75 13.76 9.46
C THR A 271 -9.78 13.70 8.33
N THR A 272 -10.72 14.65 8.33
CA THR A 272 -11.76 14.77 7.30
C THR A 272 -11.19 15.13 5.92
N GLN A 273 -10.16 15.95 5.86
CA GLN A 273 -9.50 16.30 4.58
C GLN A 273 -8.79 15.10 3.97
N ILE A 274 -8.04 14.34 4.78
CA ILE A 274 -7.39 13.10 4.32
C ILE A 274 -8.44 12.03 3.95
N ALA A 275 -9.51 11.89 4.74
CA ALA A 275 -10.61 10.99 4.42
C ALA A 275 -11.23 11.32 3.05
N ARG A 276 -11.49 12.61 2.80
CA ARG A 276 -12.00 13.12 1.52
C ARG A 276 -11.04 12.87 0.36
N LEU A 277 -9.75 13.12 0.57
CA LEU A 277 -8.70 12.90 -0.43
C LEU A 277 -8.60 11.43 -0.85
N LEU A 278 -8.70 10.51 0.11
CA LEU A 278 -8.65 9.07 -0.12
C LEU A 278 -10.01 8.47 -0.51
N GLY A 279 -11.09 9.27 -0.48
CA GLY A 279 -12.45 8.81 -0.75
C GLY A 279 -13.01 7.87 0.33
N ILE A 280 -12.49 7.93 1.55
CA ILE A 280 -12.89 7.05 2.66
C ILE A 280 -13.98 7.74 3.48
N PRO A 281 -15.10 7.09 3.82
CA PRO A 281 -16.07 7.62 4.75
C PRO A 281 -15.43 8.03 6.08
N ALA A 282 -15.79 9.20 6.59
CA ALA A 282 -15.19 9.73 7.81
C ALA A 282 -15.46 8.82 9.03
N SER A 283 -16.57 8.12 9.03
CA SER A 283 -16.94 7.10 10.04
C SER A 283 -15.90 5.98 10.14
N LEU A 284 -15.35 5.52 9.02
CA LEU A 284 -14.30 4.49 8.97
C LEU A 284 -12.94 5.00 9.45
N MET A 285 -12.71 6.30 9.30
CA MET A 285 -11.50 6.96 9.80
C MET A 285 -11.58 7.29 11.29
N LEU A 286 -12.68 6.95 11.95
CA LEU A 286 -12.98 7.31 13.34
C LEU A 286 -12.93 8.84 13.56
N ALA A 287 -13.25 9.60 12.53
CA ALA A 287 -13.37 11.05 12.62
C ALA A 287 -14.71 11.42 13.27
N ALA A 288 -14.69 12.39 14.17
CA ALA A 288 -15.91 12.95 14.71
C ALA A 288 -16.65 13.69 13.59
N VAL A 289 -17.83 13.22 13.24
CA VAL A 289 -18.72 13.89 12.30
C VAL A 289 -19.79 14.60 13.10
N GLU A 290 -19.68 15.93 13.23
CA GLU A 290 -20.70 16.72 13.89
C GLU A 290 -22.04 16.62 13.17
N GLY A 291 -23.10 16.23 13.89
CA GLY A 291 -24.47 16.21 13.39
C GLY A 291 -24.91 14.96 12.62
N SER A 292 -24.10 13.90 12.55
CA SER A 292 -24.54 12.66 11.92
C SER A 292 -25.33 11.77 12.88
N ASN A 293 -26.63 11.69 12.69
CA ASN A 293 -27.45 10.60 13.26
C ASN A 293 -27.17 9.34 12.42
N LEU A 294 -26.15 8.56 12.81
CA LEU A 294 -25.80 7.30 12.16
C LEU A 294 -26.89 6.26 12.47
N THR A 295 -27.81 6.07 11.53
CA THR A 295 -28.71 4.91 11.50
C THR A 295 -28.05 3.78 10.73
N TYR A 296 -28.42 2.52 11.04
CA TYR A 296 -27.84 1.35 10.37
C TYR A 296 -27.97 1.39 8.84
N SER A 297 -29.09 1.91 8.32
CA SER A 297 -29.31 2.06 6.88
C SER A 297 -28.35 3.06 6.22
N ASN A 298 -27.95 4.10 6.92
CA ASN A 298 -27.00 5.09 6.40
C ASN A 298 -25.59 4.50 6.31
N ILE A 299 -25.20 3.66 7.27
CA ILE A 299 -23.88 2.99 7.28
C ILE A 299 -23.78 2.02 6.09
N GLU A 300 -24.81 1.25 5.80
CA GLU A 300 -24.80 0.34 4.65
C GLU A 300 -24.67 1.10 3.33
N GLN A 301 -25.38 2.21 3.17
CA GLN A 301 -25.26 3.07 1.99
C GLN A 301 -23.86 3.70 1.85
N GLU A 302 -23.25 4.16 2.94
CA GLU A 302 -21.86 4.65 2.94
C GLU A 302 -20.87 3.57 2.49
N TRP A 303 -21.06 2.32 2.92
CA TRP A 303 -20.23 1.19 2.49
C TRP A 303 -20.37 0.88 1.01
N ILE A 304 -21.59 0.90 0.48
CA ILE A 304 -21.83 0.69 -0.96
C ILE A 304 -21.16 1.80 -1.76
N GLN A 305 -21.34 3.07 -1.37
CA GLN A 305 -20.69 4.20 -2.03
C GLN A 305 -19.16 4.10 -1.97
N PHE A 306 -18.60 3.70 -0.82
CA PHE A 306 -17.17 3.52 -0.67
C PHE A 306 -16.65 2.40 -1.57
N ALA A 307 -17.36 1.28 -1.69
CA ALA A 307 -17.00 0.20 -2.60
C ALA A 307 -17.05 0.66 -4.06
N ASP A 308 -18.18 1.22 -4.50
CA ASP A 308 -18.45 1.53 -5.91
C ASP A 308 -17.60 2.71 -6.44
N PHE A 309 -17.35 3.74 -5.61
CA PHE A 309 -16.65 4.95 -6.09
C PHE A 309 -15.19 5.02 -5.70
N THR A 310 -14.78 4.35 -4.61
CA THR A 310 -13.40 4.45 -4.14
C THR A 310 -12.64 3.15 -4.37
N LEU A 311 -13.13 2.04 -3.82
CA LEU A 311 -12.38 0.79 -3.86
C LEU A 311 -12.29 0.21 -5.26
N GLU A 312 -13.33 0.39 -6.09
CA GLU A 312 -13.35 -0.01 -7.49
C GLU A 312 -12.21 0.64 -8.29
N ALA A 313 -11.88 1.91 -7.99
CA ALA A 313 -10.76 2.60 -8.63
C ALA A 313 -9.40 1.95 -8.38
N TYR A 314 -9.25 1.21 -7.28
CA TYR A 314 -8.07 0.41 -6.98
C TYR A 314 -8.18 -1.02 -7.52
N ALA A 315 -9.37 -1.60 -7.46
CA ALA A 315 -9.64 -2.98 -7.87
C ALA A 315 -9.55 -3.17 -9.37
N GLN A 316 -10.21 -2.32 -10.15
CA GLN A 316 -10.27 -2.43 -11.61
C GLN A 316 -8.90 -2.52 -12.29
N PRO A 317 -7.88 -1.68 -11.98
CA PRO A 317 -6.54 -1.88 -12.54
C PRO A 317 -5.91 -3.23 -12.19
N ILE A 318 -6.18 -3.77 -11.00
CA ILE A 318 -5.68 -5.07 -10.54
C ILE A 318 -6.35 -6.20 -11.33
N GLU A 319 -7.67 -6.17 -11.48
CA GLU A 319 -8.45 -7.14 -12.23
C GLU A 319 -8.01 -7.21 -13.70
N LEU A 320 -7.89 -6.04 -14.33
CA LEU A 320 -7.42 -5.94 -15.72
C LEU A 320 -6.00 -6.47 -15.87
N ALA A 321 -5.11 -6.16 -14.94
CA ALA A 321 -3.72 -6.61 -14.96
C ALA A 321 -3.58 -8.11 -14.73
N LEU A 322 -4.39 -8.71 -13.85
CA LEU A 322 -4.48 -10.16 -13.69
C LEU A 322 -5.09 -10.84 -14.92
N GLY A 323 -6.11 -10.22 -15.53
CA GLY A 323 -6.71 -10.72 -16.78
C GLY A 323 -5.72 -10.72 -17.95
N GLU A 324 -4.77 -9.76 -18.00
CA GLU A 324 -3.77 -9.67 -19.09
C GLU A 324 -2.80 -10.86 -19.13
N VAL A 325 -2.56 -11.51 -17.99
CA VAL A 325 -1.65 -12.67 -17.91
C VAL A 325 -2.37 -14.01 -18.12
N LEU A 326 -3.68 -13.99 -18.30
CA LEU A 326 -4.50 -15.17 -18.53
C LEU A 326 -4.79 -15.40 -20.02
N PRO A 327 -5.22 -16.61 -20.42
CA PRO A 327 -5.67 -16.88 -21.77
C PRO A 327 -6.84 -15.98 -22.19
N ARG A 328 -6.93 -15.69 -23.48
CA ARG A 328 -8.05 -14.89 -24.04
C ARG A 328 -9.41 -15.47 -23.66
N GLY A 329 -10.36 -14.57 -23.37
CA GLY A 329 -11.72 -14.93 -22.93
C GLY A 329 -11.82 -15.27 -21.45
N THR A 330 -10.76 -15.00 -20.68
CA THR A 330 -10.75 -15.12 -19.23
C THR A 330 -10.64 -13.75 -18.61
N SER A 331 -11.47 -13.45 -17.60
CA SER A 331 -11.40 -12.25 -16.77
C SER A 331 -11.22 -12.64 -15.30
N VAL A 332 -10.79 -11.67 -14.52
CA VAL A 332 -10.65 -11.78 -13.06
C VAL A 332 -11.50 -10.69 -12.46
N GLU A 333 -12.24 -11.03 -11.43
CA GLU A 333 -13.09 -10.11 -10.68
C GLU A 333 -12.84 -10.28 -9.17
N LEU A 334 -12.80 -9.17 -8.46
CA LEU A 334 -12.79 -9.14 -7.00
C LEU A 334 -14.23 -9.19 -6.49
N ASP A 335 -14.51 -10.13 -5.60
CA ASP A 335 -15.88 -10.39 -5.13
C ASP A 335 -16.31 -9.40 -4.05
N TRP A 336 -17.01 -8.35 -4.45
CA TRP A 336 -17.57 -7.34 -3.57
C TRP A 336 -18.77 -7.84 -2.74
N ASP A 337 -19.49 -8.88 -3.21
CA ASP A 337 -20.64 -9.44 -2.51
C ASP A 337 -20.25 -10.05 -1.17
N SER A 338 -19.01 -10.54 -1.06
CA SER A 338 -18.46 -11.04 0.20
C SER A 338 -18.32 -9.95 1.27
N MET A 339 -18.12 -8.70 0.85
CA MET A 339 -17.97 -7.53 1.72
C MET A 339 -19.34 -6.93 2.10
N ARG A 340 -20.32 -7.06 1.22
CA ARG A 340 -21.72 -6.73 1.47
C ARG A 340 -22.34 -7.84 2.32
N ARG A 341 -21.88 -8.00 3.56
CA ARG A 341 -22.54 -8.90 4.52
C ARG A 341 -23.90 -8.31 4.84
N SER A 342 -24.88 -8.52 3.92
CA SER A 342 -26.27 -8.29 4.24
C SER A 342 -26.61 -9.07 5.51
N ASP A 343 -27.40 -8.45 6.39
CA ASP A 343 -27.94 -9.11 7.55
C ASP A 343 -28.47 -10.49 7.15
N THR A 344 -28.24 -11.51 7.96
CA THR A 344 -28.62 -12.90 7.70
C THR A 344 -30.10 -13.00 7.27
N LYS A 345 -30.94 -12.11 7.77
CA LYS A 345 -32.36 -12.01 7.42
C LYS A 345 -32.51 -11.56 5.95
N THR A 346 -31.90 -10.45 5.55
CA THR A 346 -31.96 -9.91 4.19
C THR A 346 -31.41 -10.91 3.17
N LYS A 347 -30.36 -11.63 3.53
CA LYS A 347 -29.77 -12.68 2.69
C LYS A 347 -30.71 -13.86 2.50
N ALA A 348 -31.38 -14.29 3.59
CA ALA A 348 -32.38 -15.36 3.53
C ALA A 348 -33.61 -14.96 2.70
N GLU A 349 -34.08 -13.72 2.82
CA GLU A 349 -35.17 -13.16 2.01
C GLU A 349 -34.80 -13.12 0.53
N THR A 350 -33.56 -12.71 0.21
CA THR A 350 -33.04 -12.70 -1.17
C THR A 350 -32.99 -14.11 -1.76
N TYR A 351 -32.48 -15.10 -1.02
CA TYR A 351 -32.51 -16.49 -1.47
C TYR A 351 -33.93 -17.02 -1.70
N GLN A 352 -34.86 -16.70 -0.79
CA GLN A 352 -36.24 -17.09 -0.96
C GLN A 352 -36.82 -16.54 -2.26
N ILE A 353 -36.57 -15.27 -2.58
CA ILE A 353 -37.06 -14.63 -3.81
C ILE A 353 -36.41 -15.26 -5.04
N LEU A 354 -35.09 -15.44 -5.06
CA LEU A 354 -34.34 -15.98 -6.19
C LEU A 354 -34.74 -17.45 -6.49
N ILE A 355 -34.97 -18.26 -5.45
CA ILE A 355 -35.45 -19.64 -5.60
C ILE A 355 -36.90 -19.65 -6.10
N ALA A 356 -37.77 -18.78 -5.58
CA ALA A 356 -39.15 -18.68 -6.03
C ALA A 356 -39.29 -18.27 -7.50
N CYS A 357 -38.35 -17.42 -7.98
CA CYS A 357 -38.30 -17.01 -9.38
C CYS A 357 -37.54 -17.99 -10.30
N ASN A 358 -37.10 -19.15 -9.81
CA ASN A 358 -36.27 -20.14 -10.54
C ASN A 358 -34.97 -19.56 -11.12
N VAL A 359 -34.43 -18.50 -10.53
CA VAL A 359 -33.12 -17.93 -10.89
C VAL A 359 -32.01 -18.73 -10.22
N LEU A 360 -32.29 -19.26 -9.02
CA LEU A 360 -31.33 -20.03 -8.20
C LEU A 360 -32.01 -21.33 -7.76
N THR A 361 -31.30 -22.43 -7.80
CA THR A 361 -31.74 -23.69 -7.21
C THR A 361 -31.41 -23.75 -5.72
N VAL A 362 -32.12 -24.58 -4.96
CA VAL A 362 -31.85 -24.78 -3.54
C VAL A 362 -30.41 -25.29 -3.30
N ASP A 363 -29.94 -26.17 -4.18
CA ASP A 363 -28.60 -26.76 -4.05
C ASP A 363 -27.48 -25.74 -4.39
N GLU A 364 -27.70 -24.86 -5.35
CA GLU A 364 -26.80 -23.74 -5.63
C GLU A 364 -26.75 -22.77 -4.44
N ALA A 365 -27.89 -22.40 -3.85
CA ALA A 365 -27.95 -21.58 -2.65
C ALA A 365 -27.20 -22.23 -1.45
N ARG A 366 -27.32 -23.56 -1.31
CA ARG A 366 -26.60 -24.33 -0.30
C ARG A 366 -25.08 -24.34 -0.58
N ALA A 367 -24.69 -24.49 -1.84
CA ALA A 367 -23.27 -24.44 -2.24
C ALA A 367 -22.66 -23.06 -1.97
N MET A 368 -23.39 -21.96 -2.22
CA MET A 368 -22.98 -20.59 -1.87
C MET A 368 -22.78 -20.40 -0.35
N GLU A 369 -23.52 -21.13 0.48
CA GLU A 369 -23.36 -21.14 1.95
C GLU A 369 -22.35 -22.21 2.43
N GLY A 370 -21.62 -22.85 1.54
CA GLY A 370 -20.66 -23.91 1.87
C GLY A 370 -21.31 -25.18 2.44
N ARG A 371 -22.62 -25.43 2.16
CA ARG A 371 -23.37 -26.59 2.62
C ARG A 371 -23.47 -27.65 1.51
N PRO A 372 -23.39 -28.93 1.83
CA PRO A 372 -23.58 -29.98 0.84
C PRO A 372 -25.01 -29.94 0.25
N PRO A 373 -25.22 -30.42 -0.98
CA PRO A 373 -26.54 -30.52 -1.59
C PRO A 373 -27.52 -31.34 -0.73
N LEU A 374 -28.81 -31.13 -0.95
CA LEU A 374 -29.81 -31.92 -0.25
C LEU A 374 -29.71 -33.40 -0.67
N PRO A 375 -29.88 -34.36 0.27
CA PRO A 375 -29.97 -35.76 -0.12
C PRO A 375 -31.12 -35.94 -1.13
N ALA A 376 -30.85 -36.68 -2.20
CA ALA A 376 -31.88 -36.99 -3.18
C ALA A 376 -33.14 -37.56 -2.49
N ALA A 377 -34.30 -37.04 -2.86
CA ALA A 377 -35.54 -37.58 -2.34
C ALA A 377 -35.61 -39.08 -2.63
N PRO A 378 -35.99 -39.93 -1.70
CA PRO A 378 -36.12 -41.36 -1.94
C PRO A 378 -37.05 -41.57 -3.15
N THR A 379 -36.55 -42.27 -4.15
CA THR A 379 -37.36 -42.65 -5.32
C THR A 379 -38.57 -43.40 -4.82
N PRO A 380 -39.81 -43.00 -5.19
CA PRO A 380 -40.99 -43.75 -4.79
C PRO A 380 -40.85 -45.19 -5.32
N GLN A 381 -40.82 -46.14 -4.40
CA GLN A 381 -40.86 -47.56 -4.78
C GLN A 381 -42.18 -47.79 -5.47
N PRO A 382 -42.24 -48.49 -6.63
CA PRO A 382 -43.49 -48.87 -7.23
C PRO A 382 -44.25 -49.71 -6.21
N SER A 383 -45.48 -49.31 -5.87
CA SER A 383 -46.39 -50.09 -5.03
C SER A 383 -46.67 -51.39 -5.69
N ASN A 384 -46.21 -52.47 -5.09
CA ASN A 384 -46.51 -53.85 -5.50
C ASN A 384 -47.90 -54.24 -4.96
N ASP A 385 -48.94 -53.44 -5.24
CA ASP A 385 -50.32 -53.77 -4.91
C ASP A 385 -51.10 -54.26 -6.15
N LEU A 386 -50.56 -55.28 -6.78
CA LEU A 386 -51.33 -56.08 -7.73
C LEU A 386 -50.92 -57.55 -7.57
N GLU A 387 -51.54 -58.21 -6.54
CA GLU A 387 -51.81 -59.66 -6.56
C GLU A 387 -52.37 -60.07 -5.22
N GLN A 388 -53.68 -59.95 -5.06
CA GLN A 388 -54.51 -60.85 -4.25
C GLN A 388 -55.97 -60.58 -4.55
N THR A 389 -56.43 -61.11 -5.66
CA THR A 389 -57.88 -61.48 -5.82
C THR A 389 -57.91 -62.80 -6.55
N GLU A 390 -58.03 -63.86 -5.75
CA GLU A 390 -58.80 -65.08 -6.02
C GLU A 390 -59.46 -65.51 -4.73
#